data_70f34900965bbe222555fb0da61aea6e
#
_entry.id   70f34900965bbe222555fb0da61aea6e
#
_cell.length_a   1.000
_cell.length_b   1.000
_cell.length_c   1.000
_cell.angle_alpha   90.00
_cell.angle_beta   90.00
_cell.angle_gamma   90.00
#
_symmetry.space_group_name_H-M   'P 1'
#
loop_
_entity.id
_entity.type
_entity.pdbx_description
1 polymer ?
#
loop_
_entity_poly.entity_id
_entity_poly.type
_entity_poly.pdbx_seq_one_letter_code
_entity_poly.pdbx_strand_id
1 'polypeptide(L)'
;MAQFLDNAGLTTLTTLIKTDLSTLKPSACLVTLKASGWDATAKTQSVTVNGVSADEASCRIILIPAIASQKAYDDAGVTCVGQSANGVTFECETVPSADLKVWVTWESVVDKTPFEAPAKGTIISMDLDGQGAKQYRVIKSSGEVAQVMAMYDTLTSKYNSTSTTTNIGSLTVQKYEGSTLDTYLNTTWYNTLKDNVKAAIVPESVVCDAWYRDSTGDPDYTGTYGSSVPGTSNYTISKYAGGTLNIGNRNVFALGVQDVIDYLNDSSIQVDTSAILRNVNIWKMFWNDEVPHPGKYSWLRSSSADLSNSAWYVRGNFGGLSRNDVNDSLVVRPALNLNLNQIEFTIV
;
A
#
# COMPACT_ATOMS: atom_id res chain seq x y z
N MET A 1 29.68 -8.26 8.92
CA MET A 1 29.75 -7.89 10.36
C MET A 1 28.34 -7.59 10.79
N ALA A 2 27.78 -8.35 11.75
CA ALA A 2 26.49 -8.01 12.33
C ALA A 2 26.64 -6.70 13.11
N GLN A 3 25.89 -5.66 12.73
CA GLN A 3 25.77 -4.45 13.51
C GLN A 3 24.92 -4.78 14.74
N PHE A 4 25.52 -4.80 15.91
CA PHE A 4 24.78 -4.84 17.17
C PHE A 4 24.15 -3.46 17.39
N LEU A 5 22.87 -3.43 17.81
CA LEU A 5 22.26 -2.21 18.32
C LEU A 5 23.12 -1.65 19.46
N ASP A 6 23.43 -0.38 19.41
CA ASP A 6 24.04 0.32 20.54
C ASP A 6 23.06 0.38 21.72
N ASN A 7 23.55 0.81 22.88
CA ASN A 7 22.73 0.89 24.10
C ASN A 7 21.48 1.80 23.93
N ALA A 8 21.56 2.84 23.10
CA ALA A 8 20.44 3.72 22.84
C ALA A 8 19.38 3.03 21.97
N GLY A 9 19.80 2.33 20.91
CA GLY A 9 18.91 1.54 20.07
C GLY A 9 18.26 0.39 20.82
N LEU A 10 19.00 -0.29 21.71
CA LEU A 10 18.45 -1.36 22.55
C LEU A 10 17.43 -0.81 23.57
N THR A 11 17.70 0.37 24.16
CA THR A 11 16.77 1.04 25.07
C THR A 11 15.49 1.45 24.36
N THR A 12 15.61 2.02 23.16
CA THR A 12 14.46 2.41 22.33
C THR A 12 13.62 1.19 21.96
N LEU A 13 14.25 0.12 21.47
CA LEU A 13 13.58 -1.13 21.13
C LEU A 13 12.87 -1.75 22.36
N THR A 14 13.55 -1.76 23.52
CA THR A 14 12.96 -2.29 24.77
C THR A 14 11.77 -1.44 25.21
N THR A 15 11.81 -0.13 25.02
CA THR A 15 10.70 0.77 25.34
C THR A 15 9.53 0.56 24.40
N LEU A 16 9.75 0.43 23.09
CA LEU A 16 8.72 0.11 22.09
C LEU A 16 8.06 -1.23 22.41
N ILE A 17 8.85 -2.28 22.63
CA ILE A 17 8.33 -3.61 22.97
C ILE A 17 7.53 -3.57 24.27
N LYS A 18 7.96 -2.84 25.30
CA LYS A 18 7.20 -2.69 26.54
C LYS A 18 5.89 -1.94 26.35
N THR A 19 5.90 -0.90 25.50
CA THR A 19 4.69 -0.15 25.17
C THR A 19 3.70 -1.03 24.42
N ASP A 20 4.14 -1.74 23.39
CA ASP A 20 3.28 -2.65 22.62
C ASP A 20 2.75 -3.81 23.48
N LEU A 21 3.60 -4.42 24.32
CA LEU A 21 3.17 -5.46 25.24
C LEU A 21 2.20 -4.93 26.32
N SER A 22 2.32 -3.67 26.74
CA SER A 22 1.39 -3.07 27.68
C SER A 22 0.00 -2.82 27.07
N THR A 23 -0.06 -2.56 25.75
CA THR A 23 -1.31 -2.43 25.00
C THR A 23 -1.98 -3.77 24.68
N LEU A 24 -1.19 -4.87 24.66
CA LEU A 24 -1.66 -6.21 24.37
C LEU A 24 -2.08 -7.00 25.64
N LYS A 25 -1.73 -6.53 26.84
CA LYS A 25 -2.18 -7.19 28.06
C LYS A 25 -3.62 -6.82 28.36
N PRO A 26 -4.54 -7.78 28.47
CA PRO A 26 -5.84 -7.49 29.04
C PRO A 26 -5.63 -6.89 30.42
N SER A 27 -6.26 -5.77 30.69
CA SER A 27 -6.26 -5.19 32.02
C SER A 27 -7.03 -6.13 32.94
N ALA A 28 -6.52 -6.36 34.15
CA ALA A 28 -7.13 -7.27 35.10
C ALA A 28 -7.09 -6.69 36.52
N CYS A 29 -8.18 -6.87 37.23
CA CYS A 29 -8.32 -6.47 38.63
C CYS A 29 -9.02 -7.57 39.44
N LEU A 30 -8.44 -7.98 40.55
CA LEU A 30 -9.12 -8.87 41.49
C LEU A 30 -10.02 -8.05 42.41
N VAL A 31 -11.32 -8.22 42.29
CA VAL A 31 -12.32 -7.58 43.12
C VAL A 31 -12.86 -8.54 44.18
N THR A 32 -13.38 -7.99 45.30
CA THR A 32 -14.08 -8.77 46.31
C THR A 32 -15.52 -8.30 46.34
N LEU A 33 -16.44 -9.19 45.96
CA LEU A 33 -17.86 -8.98 46.13
C LEU A 33 -18.20 -9.36 47.58
N LYS A 34 -18.47 -8.35 48.39
CA LYS A 34 -18.76 -8.54 49.81
C LYS A 34 -20.16 -9.17 50.01
N ALA A 35 -20.30 -10.17 50.87
CA ALA A 35 -21.59 -10.76 51.19
C ALA A 35 -22.60 -9.71 51.69
N SER A 36 -22.11 -8.71 52.44
CA SER A 36 -22.90 -7.59 52.94
C SER A 36 -23.12 -6.45 51.96
N GLY A 37 -22.52 -6.51 50.77
CA GLY A 37 -22.55 -5.44 49.78
C GLY A 37 -23.66 -5.57 48.75
N TRP A 38 -24.39 -6.66 48.75
CA TRP A 38 -25.49 -6.91 47.82
C TRP A 38 -26.76 -6.16 48.24
N ASP A 39 -27.41 -5.50 47.29
CA ASP A 39 -28.78 -5.03 47.50
C ASP A 39 -29.70 -6.24 47.67
N ALA A 40 -30.40 -6.32 48.77
CA ALA A 40 -31.23 -7.48 49.12
C ALA A 40 -32.45 -7.64 48.19
N THR A 41 -32.92 -6.55 47.56
CA THR A 41 -34.10 -6.53 46.69
C THR A 41 -33.69 -6.67 45.23
N ALA A 42 -32.78 -5.83 44.78
CA ALA A 42 -32.27 -5.83 43.40
C ALA A 42 -31.26 -6.95 43.14
N LYS A 43 -30.70 -7.55 44.23
CA LYS A 43 -29.65 -8.58 44.16
C LYS A 43 -28.43 -8.16 43.35
N THR A 44 -28.09 -6.86 43.37
CA THR A 44 -26.96 -6.28 42.63
C THR A 44 -25.89 -5.76 43.58
N GLN A 45 -24.64 -5.73 43.07
CA GLN A 45 -23.52 -5.09 43.72
C GLN A 45 -22.64 -4.41 42.69
N SER A 46 -22.36 -3.12 42.87
CA SER A 46 -21.39 -2.40 42.02
C SER A 46 -20.03 -2.31 42.71
N VAL A 47 -18.98 -2.51 41.97
CA VAL A 47 -17.59 -2.39 42.43
C VAL A 47 -16.77 -1.48 41.54
N THR A 48 -15.78 -0.81 42.13
CA THR A 48 -14.86 0.02 41.36
C THR A 48 -13.82 -0.86 40.67
N VAL A 49 -13.66 -0.68 39.35
CA VAL A 49 -12.65 -1.33 38.52
C VAL A 49 -12.05 -0.26 37.63
N ASN A 50 -10.95 0.31 38.05
CA ASN A 50 -10.27 1.40 37.34
C ASN A 50 -9.87 0.97 35.92
N GLY A 51 -10.20 1.78 34.93
CA GLY A 51 -9.86 1.55 33.51
C GLY A 51 -11.00 0.91 32.70
N VAL A 52 -12.10 0.47 33.34
CA VAL A 52 -13.30 0.05 32.61
C VAL A 52 -13.99 1.28 32.01
N SER A 53 -14.39 1.20 30.76
CA SER A 53 -15.19 2.23 30.05
C SER A 53 -16.68 2.01 30.34
N ALA A 54 -17.47 3.08 30.28
CA ALA A 54 -18.93 2.98 30.25
C ALA A 54 -19.49 2.48 28.92
N ASP A 55 -18.68 2.55 27.87
CA ASP A 55 -19.07 2.14 26.51
C ASP A 55 -18.75 0.65 26.30
N GLU A 56 -19.78 -0.17 26.22
CA GLU A 56 -19.67 -1.62 26.00
C GLU A 56 -19.11 -1.97 24.64
N ALA A 57 -19.26 -1.11 23.64
CA ALA A 57 -18.71 -1.32 22.31
C ALA A 57 -17.19 -1.16 22.29
N SER A 58 -16.65 -0.31 23.18
CA SER A 58 -15.21 -0.04 23.28
C SER A 58 -14.49 -0.83 24.38
N CYS A 59 -15.23 -1.54 25.26
CA CYS A 59 -14.66 -2.23 26.41
C CYS A 59 -15.42 -3.53 26.72
N ARG A 60 -14.82 -4.66 26.39
CA ARG A 60 -15.38 -5.99 26.67
C ARG A 60 -14.92 -6.49 28.03
N ILE A 61 -15.86 -6.88 28.88
CA ILE A 61 -15.59 -7.43 30.23
C ILE A 61 -15.71 -8.94 30.22
N ILE A 62 -14.76 -9.61 30.87
CA ILE A 62 -14.78 -11.07 31.13
C ILE A 62 -14.58 -11.28 32.63
N LEU A 63 -15.45 -12.09 33.24
CA LEU A 63 -15.41 -12.44 34.67
C LEU A 63 -14.80 -13.82 34.83
N ILE A 64 -13.86 -13.94 35.77
CA ILE A 64 -13.22 -15.22 36.10
C ILE A 64 -13.23 -15.34 37.64
N PRO A 65 -14.10 -16.16 38.26
CA PRO A 65 -14.07 -16.37 39.69
C PRO A 65 -12.74 -16.96 40.14
N ALA A 66 -12.24 -16.49 41.28
CA ALA A 66 -11.06 -17.13 41.89
C ALA A 66 -11.41 -18.58 42.31
N ILE A 67 -10.45 -19.49 42.19
CA ILE A 67 -10.67 -20.93 42.43
C ILE A 67 -11.41 -21.19 43.76
N ALA A 68 -11.01 -20.49 44.82
CA ALA A 68 -11.64 -20.63 46.12
C ALA A 68 -13.10 -20.11 46.20
N SER A 69 -13.50 -19.27 45.25
CA SER A 69 -14.86 -18.69 45.19
C SER A 69 -15.71 -19.33 44.10
N GLN A 70 -15.14 -20.20 43.23
CA GLN A 70 -15.80 -20.75 42.06
C GLN A 70 -17.14 -21.37 42.37
N LYS A 71 -17.17 -22.32 43.31
CA LYS A 71 -18.41 -23.01 43.67
C LYS A 71 -19.49 -22.06 44.20
N ALA A 72 -19.13 -21.14 45.10
CA ALA A 72 -20.08 -20.19 45.66
C ALA A 72 -20.54 -19.15 44.65
N TYR A 73 -19.70 -18.80 43.67
CA TYR A 73 -20.01 -17.93 42.54
C TYR A 73 -21.06 -18.58 41.64
N ASP A 74 -20.83 -19.85 41.29
CA ASP A 74 -21.73 -20.63 40.41
C ASP A 74 -23.08 -20.91 41.13
N ASP A 75 -23.04 -21.30 42.40
CA ASP A 75 -24.24 -21.55 43.21
C ASP A 75 -25.11 -20.27 43.40
N ALA A 76 -24.46 -19.09 43.39
CA ALA A 76 -25.15 -17.81 43.49
C ALA A 76 -25.66 -17.27 42.18
N GLY A 77 -25.27 -17.86 41.04
CA GLY A 77 -25.63 -17.41 39.70
C GLY A 77 -25.16 -15.98 39.40
N VAL A 78 -23.89 -15.65 39.74
CA VAL A 78 -23.38 -14.30 39.59
C VAL A 78 -23.05 -13.99 38.10
N THR A 79 -23.52 -12.86 37.62
CA THR A 79 -23.30 -12.36 36.27
C THR A 79 -22.93 -10.87 36.27
N CYS A 80 -22.38 -10.38 35.16
CA CYS A 80 -22.20 -8.94 34.90
C CYS A 80 -23.45 -8.42 34.19
N VAL A 81 -24.09 -7.40 34.77
CA VAL A 81 -25.32 -6.80 34.21
C VAL A 81 -25.14 -5.33 33.80
N GLY A 82 -23.97 -4.76 34.03
CA GLY A 82 -23.70 -3.40 33.60
C GLY A 82 -22.27 -2.95 33.86
N GLN A 83 -21.84 -1.96 33.11
CA GLN A 83 -20.58 -1.27 33.27
C GLN A 83 -20.78 0.25 33.27
N SER A 84 -19.88 0.93 33.95
CA SER A 84 -19.79 2.39 33.99
C SER A 84 -18.35 2.83 33.95
N ALA A 85 -18.08 4.12 33.82
CA ALA A 85 -16.72 4.62 33.92
C ALA A 85 -16.08 4.20 35.26
N ASN A 86 -15.05 3.35 35.19
CA ASN A 86 -14.35 2.75 36.33
C ASN A 86 -15.26 1.89 37.24
N GLY A 87 -16.28 1.26 36.73
CA GLY A 87 -17.18 0.45 37.54
C GLY A 87 -17.80 -0.73 36.79
N VAL A 88 -18.10 -1.80 37.55
CA VAL A 88 -18.81 -2.99 37.07
C VAL A 88 -19.92 -3.32 38.04
N THR A 89 -21.13 -3.61 37.52
CA THR A 89 -22.27 -4.03 38.28
C THR A 89 -22.52 -5.52 38.08
N PHE A 90 -22.57 -6.23 39.18
CA PHE A 90 -22.90 -7.65 39.25
C PHE A 90 -24.34 -7.85 39.69
N GLU A 91 -24.97 -8.90 39.22
CA GLU A 91 -26.26 -9.41 39.68
C GLU A 91 -26.10 -10.86 40.12
N CYS A 92 -26.92 -11.32 41.03
CA CYS A 92 -26.95 -12.71 41.47
C CYS A 92 -28.40 -13.24 41.58
N GLU A 93 -28.59 -14.53 41.38
CA GLU A 93 -29.87 -15.19 41.61
C GLU A 93 -30.14 -15.37 43.11
N THR A 94 -29.10 -15.69 43.87
CA THR A 94 -29.13 -15.86 45.30
C THR A 94 -27.99 -15.09 45.95
N VAL A 95 -28.31 -14.22 46.94
CA VAL A 95 -27.28 -13.44 47.64
C VAL A 95 -26.26 -14.36 48.29
N PRO A 96 -24.97 -14.28 48.00
CA PRO A 96 -23.94 -15.12 48.60
C PRO A 96 -23.82 -14.90 50.11
N SER A 97 -23.64 -15.97 50.85
CA SER A 97 -23.44 -15.91 52.32
C SER A 97 -21.98 -15.60 52.70
N ALA A 98 -21.05 -15.63 51.76
CA ALA A 98 -19.64 -15.35 51.96
C ALA A 98 -19.12 -14.40 50.88
N ASP A 99 -18.02 -13.72 51.17
CA ASP A 99 -17.33 -12.86 50.23
C ASP A 99 -16.81 -13.67 49.01
N LEU A 100 -17.04 -13.18 47.78
CA LEU A 100 -16.55 -13.80 46.56
C LEU A 100 -15.41 -12.99 46.00
N LYS A 101 -14.34 -13.66 45.55
CA LYS A 101 -13.23 -13.04 44.80
C LYS A 101 -13.39 -13.35 43.32
N VAL A 102 -13.39 -12.29 42.50
CA VAL A 102 -13.58 -12.38 41.04
C VAL A 102 -12.52 -11.58 40.36
N TRP A 103 -11.81 -12.17 39.39
CA TRP A 103 -11.02 -11.45 38.45
C TRP A 103 -11.94 -10.80 37.41
N VAL A 104 -11.90 -9.50 37.34
CA VAL A 104 -12.49 -8.73 36.26
C VAL A 104 -11.37 -8.44 35.26
N THR A 105 -11.48 -8.98 34.08
CA THR A 105 -10.56 -8.68 32.95
C THR A 105 -11.31 -7.87 31.93
N TRP A 106 -10.67 -6.90 31.33
CA TRP A 106 -11.27 -6.14 30.24
C TRP A 106 -10.27 -5.88 29.12
N GLU A 107 -10.80 -5.86 27.92
CA GLU A 107 -10.08 -5.52 26.70
C GLU A 107 -10.68 -4.22 26.16
N SER A 108 -9.84 -3.23 25.89
CA SER A 108 -10.27 -2.11 25.05
C SER A 108 -10.51 -2.65 23.65
N VAL A 109 -11.76 -2.73 23.24
CA VAL A 109 -12.10 -2.91 21.83
C VAL A 109 -11.83 -1.56 21.19
N VAL A 110 -10.57 -1.31 20.87
CA VAL A 110 -10.25 -0.20 19.98
C VAL A 110 -10.89 -0.60 18.66
N ASP A 111 -11.92 0.13 18.27
CA ASP A 111 -12.42 0.10 16.90
C ASP A 111 -11.23 0.57 16.05
N LYS A 112 -10.38 -0.40 15.64
CA LYS A 112 -9.28 -0.10 14.73
C LYS A 112 -9.96 0.28 13.45
N THR A 113 -10.13 1.59 13.23
CA THR A 113 -10.43 2.08 11.89
C THR A 113 -9.49 1.30 10.97
N PRO A 114 -10.01 0.50 10.04
CA PRO A 114 -9.16 -0.30 9.17
C PRO A 114 -8.10 0.62 8.57
N PHE A 115 -6.84 0.17 8.57
CA PHE A 115 -5.81 0.93 7.89
C PHE A 115 -6.20 1.04 6.42
N GLU A 116 -6.21 2.26 5.91
CA GLU A 116 -6.45 2.55 4.51
C GLU A 116 -5.17 3.09 3.89
N ALA A 117 -4.74 2.48 2.81
CA ALA A 117 -3.58 2.96 2.07
C ALA A 117 -3.83 4.40 1.57
N PRO A 118 -2.78 5.25 1.53
CA PRO A 118 -2.91 6.62 1.04
C PRO A 118 -3.56 6.68 -0.35
N ALA A 119 -4.33 7.74 -0.57
CA ALA A 119 -5.05 7.94 -1.82
C ALA A 119 -4.11 8.05 -3.02
N LYS A 120 -4.63 7.71 -4.20
CA LYS A 120 -3.98 7.92 -5.49
C LYS A 120 -3.41 9.34 -5.60
N GLY A 121 -2.21 9.45 -6.14
CA GLY A 121 -1.49 10.72 -6.29
C GLY A 121 -0.62 11.10 -5.09
N THR A 122 -0.85 10.53 -3.90
CA THR A 122 -0.03 10.77 -2.73
C THR A 122 1.42 10.35 -2.98
N ILE A 123 2.37 11.15 -2.49
CA ILE A 123 3.78 10.77 -2.44
C ILE A 123 4.08 10.25 -1.05
N ILE A 124 4.70 9.10 -1.01
CA ILE A 124 5.16 8.47 0.21
C ILE A 124 6.68 8.23 0.14
N SER A 125 7.32 8.34 1.27
CA SER A 125 8.75 8.08 1.42
C SER A 125 8.96 6.78 2.18
N MET A 126 9.70 5.83 1.58
CA MET A 126 9.94 4.49 2.12
C MET A 126 11.38 4.07 1.86
N ASP A 127 11.96 3.31 2.79
CA ASP A 127 13.24 2.63 2.60
C ASP A 127 13.00 1.13 2.30
N LEU A 128 12.87 0.80 1.03
CA LEU A 128 12.57 -0.57 0.59
C LEU A 128 13.81 -1.47 0.48
N ASP A 129 15.00 -0.88 0.27
CA ASP A 129 16.25 -1.60 -0.03
C ASP A 129 17.36 -1.43 1.02
N GLY A 130 17.09 -0.71 2.11
CA GLY A 130 18.09 -0.45 3.16
C GLY A 130 19.12 0.62 2.81
N GLN A 131 18.93 1.34 1.69
CA GLN A 131 19.84 2.41 1.24
C GLN A 131 19.30 3.81 1.53
N GLY A 132 18.32 3.91 2.43
CA GLY A 132 17.65 5.14 2.81
C GLY A 132 16.33 5.36 2.09
N ALA A 133 15.54 6.23 2.68
CA ALA A 133 14.19 6.50 2.20
C ALA A 133 14.19 7.16 0.82
N LYS A 134 13.37 6.65 -0.08
CA LYS A 134 13.14 7.13 -1.44
C LYS A 134 11.67 7.44 -1.64
N GLN A 135 11.36 8.33 -2.57
CA GLN A 135 9.98 8.73 -2.87
C GLN A 135 9.32 7.76 -3.86
N TYR A 136 8.06 7.48 -3.56
CA TYR A 136 7.17 6.66 -4.39
C TYR A 136 5.83 7.37 -4.52
N ARG A 137 5.23 7.26 -5.70
CA ARG A 137 3.88 7.77 -5.95
C ARG A 137 2.87 6.64 -5.87
N VAL A 138 1.79 6.88 -5.15
CA VAL A 138 0.63 5.99 -5.15
C VAL A 138 -0.10 6.12 -6.48
N ILE A 139 -0.16 5.05 -7.24
CA ILE A 139 -0.82 4.97 -8.56
C ILE A 139 -2.29 4.59 -8.41
N LYS A 140 -2.56 3.62 -7.57
CA LYS A 140 -3.91 3.21 -7.15
C LYS A 140 -3.84 2.63 -5.75
N SER A 141 -4.95 2.64 -5.01
CA SER A 141 -5.03 2.01 -3.69
C SER A 141 -6.40 1.35 -3.49
N SER A 142 -6.45 0.32 -2.66
CA SER A 142 -7.66 -0.38 -2.26
C SER A 142 -7.42 -1.06 -0.90
N GLY A 143 -8.16 -0.65 0.13
CA GLY A 143 -7.93 -1.09 1.51
C GLY A 143 -6.48 -0.86 1.93
N GLU A 144 -5.81 -1.89 2.43
CA GLU A 144 -4.42 -1.80 2.90
C GLU A 144 -3.37 -1.78 1.76
N VAL A 145 -3.77 -2.08 0.52
CA VAL A 145 -2.84 -2.27 -0.59
C VAL A 145 -2.77 -1.01 -1.46
N ALA A 146 -1.55 -0.56 -1.74
CA ALA A 146 -1.28 0.46 -2.74
C ALA A 146 -0.36 -0.06 -3.83
N GLN A 147 -0.68 0.23 -5.08
CA GLN A 147 0.28 0.19 -6.16
C GLN A 147 1.12 1.47 -6.11
N VAL A 148 2.42 1.31 -5.97
CA VAL A 148 3.36 2.43 -5.89
C VAL A 148 4.35 2.38 -7.04
N MET A 149 4.80 3.54 -7.50
CA MET A 149 5.83 3.68 -8.53
C MET A 149 7.00 4.50 -7.99
N ALA A 150 8.22 4.03 -8.21
CA ALA A 150 9.43 4.76 -7.85
C ALA A 150 9.54 6.09 -8.62
N MET A 151 9.90 7.17 -7.91
CA MET A 151 10.02 8.51 -8.48
C MET A 151 11.45 8.94 -8.77
N TYR A 152 12.45 8.10 -8.49
CA TYR A 152 13.86 8.39 -8.73
C TYR A 152 14.35 7.89 -10.09
N ASP A 153 15.37 8.54 -10.64
CA ASP A 153 15.88 8.33 -12.01
C ASP A 153 17.23 7.59 -12.07
N THR A 154 17.62 6.94 -10.98
CA THR A 154 18.96 6.33 -10.86
C THR A 154 19.06 4.94 -11.47
N LEU A 155 17.93 4.33 -11.80
CA LEU A 155 17.87 2.99 -12.41
C LEU A 155 17.73 3.12 -13.92
N THR A 156 18.54 2.37 -14.65
CA THR A 156 18.46 2.32 -16.14
C THR A 156 18.51 0.87 -16.62
N SER A 157 17.80 0.59 -17.69
CA SER A 157 17.86 -0.69 -18.40
C SER A 157 17.46 -0.52 -19.86
N LYS A 158 17.84 -1.48 -20.68
CA LYS A 158 17.23 -1.69 -22.00
C LYS A 158 15.86 -2.33 -21.79
N TYR A 159 14.93 -2.07 -22.71
CA TYR A 159 13.70 -2.84 -22.75
C TYR A 159 14.00 -4.30 -23.13
N ASN A 160 14.71 -4.48 -24.24
CA ASN A 160 15.29 -5.75 -24.68
C ASN A 160 16.71 -5.55 -25.18
N SER A 161 17.67 -6.32 -24.68
CA SER A 161 19.05 -6.30 -25.20
C SER A 161 19.17 -6.97 -26.58
N THR A 162 18.25 -7.87 -26.87
CA THR A 162 18.07 -8.53 -28.17
C THR A 162 16.59 -8.47 -28.49
N SER A 163 16.25 -7.99 -29.69
CA SER A 163 14.85 -7.89 -30.12
C SER A 163 14.18 -9.27 -30.04
N THR A 164 13.24 -9.40 -29.10
CA THR A 164 12.46 -10.62 -28.89
C THR A 164 10.98 -10.28 -29.04
N THR A 165 10.31 -10.95 -29.93
CA THR A 165 8.91 -10.66 -30.26
C THR A 165 7.95 -11.70 -29.73
N THR A 166 6.68 -11.30 -29.59
CA THR A 166 5.53 -12.16 -29.30
C THR A 166 4.33 -11.67 -30.11
N ASN A 167 3.28 -12.44 -30.14
CA ASN A 167 2.04 -12.03 -30.79
C ASN A 167 1.01 -11.56 -29.78
N ILE A 168 0.40 -10.39 -30.06
CA ILE A 168 -0.83 -9.94 -29.41
C ILE A 168 -1.89 -9.88 -30.51
N GLY A 169 -2.83 -10.82 -30.49
CA GLY A 169 -3.74 -11.04 -31.61
C GLY A 169 -2.97 -11.33 -32.91
N SER A 170 -3.18 -10.53 -33.95
CA SER A 170 -2.49 -10.64 -35.24
C SER A 170 -1.19 -9.83 -35.33
N LEU A 171 -0.85 -9.03 -34.30
CA LEU A 171 0.35 -8.19 -34.30
C LEU A 171 1.55 -8.94 -33.76
N THR A 172 2.70 -8.78 -34.42
CA THR A 172 4.02 -9.16 -33.90
C THR A 172 4.64 -7.93 -33.23
N VAL A 173 4.81 -7.99 -31.92
CA VAL A 173 5.27 -6.86 -31.08
C VAL A 173 6.44 -7.28 -30.20
N GLN A 174 7.14 -6.31 -29.60
CA GLN A 174 8.19 -6.62 -28.63
C GLN A 174 7.62 -7.36 -27.42
N LYS A 175 8.28 -8.43 -27.02
CA LYS A 175 7.91 -9.23 -25.86
C LYS A 175 8.39 -8.55 -24.57
N TYR A 176 7.47 -8.23 -23.65
CA TYR A 176 7.83 -7.76 -22.31
C TYR A 176 8.21 -8.93 -21.39
N GLU A 177 7.44 -10.02 -21.40
CA GLU A 177 7.69 -11.20 -20.57
C GLU A 177 9.08 -11.79 -20.84
N GLY A 178 9.92 -11.86 -19.81
CA GLY A 178 11.29 -12.33 -19.93
C GLY A 178 12.21 -11.37 -20.70
N SER A 179 11.76 -10.15 -20.99
CA SER A 179 12.61 -9.09 -21.57
C SER A 179 13.74 -8.73 -20.61
N THR A 180 14.72 -7.98 -21.09
CA THR A 180 15.79 -7.45 -20.23
C THR A 180 15.20 -6.60 -19.11
N LEU A 181 14.15 -5.79 -19.40
CA LEU A 181 13.47 -4.96 -18.43
C LEU A 181 12.71 -5.80 -17.37
N ASP A 182 11.88 -6.77 -17.80
CA ASP A 182 11.15 -7.65 -16.89
C ASP A 182 12.11 -8.45 -15.99
N THR A 183 13.16 -9.01 -16.57
CA THR A 183 14.21 -9.74 -15.84
C THR A 183 14.92 -8.83 -14.84
N TYR A 184 15.31 -7.63 -15.24
CA TYR A 184 15.94 -6.66 -14.35
C TYR A 184 15.07 -6.35 -13.15
N LEU A 185 13.77 -6.08 -13.36
CA LEU A 185 12.81 -5.75 -12.31
C LEU A 185 12.59 -6.89 -11.34
N ASN A 186 12.38 -8.12 -11.85
CA ASN A 186 12.00 -9.28 -11.02
C ASN A 186 13.19 -10.12 -10.51
N THR A 187 14.41 -9.84 -10.93
CA THR A 187 15.61 -10.47 -10.40
C THR A 187 16.55 -9.44 -9.78
N THR A 188 17.15 -8.55 -10.58
CA THR A 188 18.19 -7.65 -10.10
C THR A 188 17.64 -6.67 -9.05
N TRP A 189 16.61 -5.90 -9.39
CA TRP A 189 16.04 -4.92 -8.47
C TRP A 189 15.27 -5.56 -7.32
N TYR A 190 14.41 -6.56 -7.60
CA TYR A 190 13.66 -7.29 -6.57
C TYR A 190 14.56 -7.87 -5.49
N ASN A 191 15.73 -8.41 -5.88
CA ASN A 191 16.66 -9.01 -4.90
C ASN A 191 17.32 -7.98 -3.98
N THR A 192 17.31 -6.69 -4.33
CA THR A 192 17.80 -5.63 -3.44
C THR A 192 16.81 -5.29 -2.31
N LEU A 193 15.55 -5.68 -2.42
CA LEU A 193 14.54 -5.36 -1.42
C LEU A 193 14.77 -6.11 -0.11
N LYS A 194 14.42 -5.48 1.01
CA LYS A 194 14.39 -6.11 2.33
C LYS A 194 13.40 -7.28 2.38
N ASP A 195 13.64 -8.25 3.23
CA ASP A 195 12.79 -9.44 3.33
C ASP A 195 11.37 -9.13 3.81
N ASN A 196 11.22 -8.17 4.75
CA ASN A 196 9.90 -7.71 5.18
C ASN A 196 9.14 -6.99 4.05
N VAL A 197 9.84 -6.28 3.17
CA VAL A 197 9.24 -5.65 1.98
C VAL A 197 8.78 -6.72 0.99
N LYS A 198 9.61 -7.73 0.72
CA LYS A 198 9.24 -8.86 -0.14
C LYS A 198 8.01 -9.60 0.38
N ALA A 199 7.88 -9.75 1.70
CA ALA A 199 6.72 -10.36 2.35
C ALA A 199 5.44 -9.52 2.22
N ALA A 200 5.55 -8.18 2.13
CA ALA A 200 4.44 -7.27 1.97
C ALA A 200 4.01 -7.06 0.51
N ILE A 201 4.74 -7.59 -0.47
CA ILE A 201 4.39 -7.49 -1.88
C ILE A 201 3.16 -8.36 -2.18
N VAL A 202 2.17 -7.75 -2.82
CA VAL A 202 1.00 -8.42 -3.38
C VAL A 202 1.21 -8.54 -4.90
N PRO A 203 1.46 -9.76 -5.43
CA PRO A 203 1.73 -9.93 -6.85
C PRO A 203 0.58 -9.43 -7.73
N GLU A 204 0.90 -8.72 -8.82
CA GLU A 204 -0.07 -8.22 -9.82
C GLU A 204 -0.13 -9.15 -11.02
N SER A 205 -1.35 -9.46 -11.47
CA SER A 205 -1.56 -10.11 -12.77
C SER A 205 -1.35 -9.09 -13.88
N VAL A 206 -0.16 -9.11 -14.47
CA VAL A 206 0.27 -8.10 -15.43
C VAL A 206 -0.22 -8.40 -16.83
N VAL A 207 -0.87 -7.41 -17.43
CA VAL A 207 -1.34 -7.46 -18.82
C VAL A 207 -0.46 -6.57 -19.68
N CYS A 208 0.03 -7.11 -20.77
CA CYS A 208 0.73 -6.38 -21.83
C CYS A 208 -0.21 -6.05 -22.96
N ASP A 209 -0.14 -4.83 -23.45
CA ASP A 209 -0.92 -4.28 -24.53
C ASP A 209 -0.01 -3.69 -25.60
N ALA A 210 -0.57 -3.45 -26.76
CA ALA A 210 0.10 -2.77 -27.87
C ALA A 210 -0.68 -1.51 -28.26
N TRP A 211 0.05 -0.45 -28.60
CA TRP A 211 -0.51 0.84 -28.91
C TRP A 211 0.04 1.37 -30.22
N TYR A 212 -0.86 1.93 -31.02
CA TYR A 212 -0.53 2.69 -32.21
C TYR A 212 -0.21 4.13 -31.87
N ARG A 213 0.67 4.70 -32.64
CA ARG A 213 0.81 6.15 -32.76
C ARG A 213 0.12 6.55 -34.06
N ASP A 214 -1.01 7.23 -33.95
CA ASP A 214 -1.72 7.71 -35.13
C ASP A 214 -0.94 8.86 -35.74
N SER A 215 -0.39 8.64 -36.92
CA SER A 215 0.49 9.56 -37.63
C SER A 215 -0.23 10.65 -38.42
N THR A 216 -1.57 10.65 -38.43
CA THR A 216 -2.37 11.64 -39.15
C THR A 216 -2.35 12.98 -38.42
N GLY A 217 -1.34 13.79 -38.71
CA GLY A 217 -1.24 15.15 -38.20
C GLY A 217 0.00 15.50 -37.41
N ASP A 218 1.07 14.69 -37.47
CA ASP A 218 2.35 15.04 -36.87
C ASP A 218 3.25 15.85 -37.84
N PRO A 219 3.32 17.18 -37.71
CA PRO A 219 4.25 17.97 -38.47
C PRO A 219 5.72 17.77 -38.06
N ASP A 220 5.99 17.17 -36.87
CA ASP A 220 7.34 16.98 -36.36
C ASP A 220 8.02 15.69 -36.84
N TYR A 221 7.40 14.87 -37.65
CA TYR A 221 8.02 13.66 -38.20
C TYR A 221 9.00 13.96 -39.36
N THR A 222 9.23 15.21 -39.66
CA THR A 222 10.19 15.63 -40.72
C THR A 222 11.64 15.64 -40.25
N GLY A 223 12.01 14.87 -39.24
CA GLY A 223 13.42 14.53 -39.00
C GLY A 223 14.30 15.65 -38.43
N THR A 224 13.77 16.78 -38.03
CA THR A 224 14.57 17.88 -37.47
C THR A 224 14.35 17.96 -35.93
N TYR A 225 15.20 17.32 -35.19
CA TYR A 225 15.40 17.61 -33.78
C TYR A 225 15.89 19.06 -33.67
N GLY A 226 15.03 19.98 -33.31
CA GLY A 226 15.54 21.27 -32.94
C GLY A 226 14.69 22.51 -32.98
N SER A 227 13.49 22.50 -33.46
CA SER A 227 12.67 23.73 -33.44
C SER A 227 11.17 23.47 -33.43
N SER A 228 10.65 22.95 -32.39
CA SER A 228 9.21 22.90 -32.24
C SER A 228 8.75 23.82 -31.10
N VAL A 229 7.95 24.79 -31.47
CA VAL A 229 7.18 25.60 -30.54
C VAL A 229 6.36 24.64 -29.68
N PRO A 230 6.41 24.72 -28.33
CA PRO A 230 5.57 23.90 -27.48
C PRO A 230 4.10 24.19 -27.79
N GLY A 231 3.37 23.21 -28.28
CA GLY A 231 1.92 23.33 -28.41
C GLY A 231 1.27 22.88 -29.70
N THR A 232 1.96 22.36 -30.71
CA THR A 232 1.37 22.14 -32.05
C THR A 232 1.36 20.71 -32.60
N SER A 233 1.89 19.70 -31.92
CA SER A 233 1.79 18.31 -32.40
C SER A 233 0.72 17.55 -31.64
N ASN A 234 -0.40 17.30 -32.28
CA ASN A 234 -1.48 16.46 -31.79
C ASN A 234 -1.27 15.03 -32.27
N TYR A 235 -0.48 14.22 -31.52
CA TYR A 235 -0.55 12.79 -31.72
C TYR A 235 -1.78 12.27 -31.03
N THR A 236 -2.52 11.40 -31.66
CA THR A 236 -3.44 10.50 -31.00
C THR A 236 -2.74 9.15 -30.81
N ILE A 237 -2.99 8.52 -29.69
CA ILE A 237 -2.59 7.14 -29.47
C ILE A 237 -3.85 6.31 -29.40
N SER A 238 -3.82 5.13 -30.00
CA SER A 238 -4.94 4.19 -29.92
C SER A 238 -4.47 2.81 -29.51
N LYS A 239 -5.25 2.18 -28.63
CA LYS A 239 -4.99 0.82 -28.20
C LYS A 239 -5.31 -0.15 -29.34
N TYR A 240 -4.47 -1.14 -29.54
CA TYR A 240 -4.78 -2.23 -30.46
C TYR A 240 -5.99 -3.03 -29.95
N ALA A 241 -7.04 -3.10 -30.75
CA ALA A 241 -8.30 -3.75 -30.36
C ALA A 241 -8.26 -5.27 -30.45
N GLY A 242 -7.25 -5.86 -31.08
CA GLY A 242 -7.16 -7.31 -31.31
C GLY A 242 -6.72 -8.14 -30.10
N GLY A 243 -6.62 -7.54 -28.91
CA GLY A 243 -6.38 -8.25 -27.67
C GLY A 243 -5.25 -7.71 -26.83
N THR A 244 -4.97 -8.44 -25.77
CA THR A 244 -3.90 -8.21 -24.79
C THR A 244 -3.24 -9.55 -24.47
N LEU A 245 -2.05 -9.52 -23.90
CA LEU A 245 -1.34 -10.70 -23.42
C LEU A 245 -1.21 -10.65 -21.90
N ASN A 246 -1.87 -11.58 -21.21
CA ASN A 246 -1.62 -11.77 -19.78
C ASN A 246 -0.32 -12.57 -19.60
N ILE A 247 0.64 -12.00 -18.90
CA ILE A 247 1.95 -12.62 -18.65
C ILE A 247 2.06 -13.23 -17.24
N GLY A 248 0.94 -13.34 -16.55
CA GLY A 248 0.86 -13.89 -15.18
C GLY A 248 1.33 -12.88 -14.12
N ASN A 249 1.52 -13.41 -12.92
CA ASN A 249 1.84 -12.59 -11.76
C ASN A 249 3.29 -12.06 -11.81
N ARG A 250 3.45 -10.80 -11.43
CA ARG A 250 4.75 -10.14 -11.23
C ARG A 250 4.78 -9.49 -9.86
N ASN A 251 5.91 -9.61 -9.18
CA ASN A 251 6.17 -8.89 -7.94
C ASN A 251 6.47 -7.42 -8.21
N VAL A 252 7.19 -7.17 -9.31
CA VAL A 252 7.59 -5.84 -9.76
C VAL A 252 7.40 -5.74 -11.27
N PHE A 253 6.92 -4.59 -11.73
CA PHE A 253 6.65 -4.37 -13.15
C PHE A 253 6.90 -2.90 -13.54
N ALA A 254 7.01 -2.62 -14.83
CA ALA A 254 6.90 -1.27 -15.35
C ALA A 254 5.42 -0.94 -15.61
N LEU A 255 4.99 0.30 -15.40
CA LEU A 255 3.65 0.74 -15.79
C LEU A 255 3.46 0.57 -17.31
N GLY A 256 2.21 0.28 -17.73
CA GLY A 256 1.83 0.31 -19.14
C GLY A 256 1.26 1.67 -19.55
N VAL A 257 1.06 1.86 -20.85
CA VAL A 257 0.35 3.05 -21.38
C VAL A 257 -1.04 3.16 -20.77
N GLN A 258 -1.76 2.04 -20.62
CA GLN A 258 -3.08 2.05 -20.00
C GLN A 258 -3.04 2.54 -18.55
N ASP A 259 -2.05 2.12 -17.76
CA ASP A 259 -1.93 2.57 -16.36
C ASP A 259 -1.71 4.09 -16.27
N VAL A 260 -0.94 4.66 -17.20
CA VAL A 260 -0.74 6.11 -17.29
C VAL A 260 -2.05 6.81 -17.64
N ILE A 261 -2.79 6.30 -18.62
CA ILE A 261 -4.09 6.84 -19.02
C ILE A 261 -5.09 6.77 -17.87
N ASP A 262 -5.20 5.62 -17.20
CA ASP A 262 -6.12 5.41 -16.07
C ASP A 262 -5.74 6.32 -14.88
N TYR A 263 -4.45 6.54 -14.67
CA TYR A 263 -4.00 7.51 -13.69
C TYR A 263 -4.43 8.93 -14.06
N LEU A 264 -4.31 9.33 -15.30
CA LEU A 264 -4.62 10.67 -15.77
C LEU A 264 -6.14 10.93 -15.89
N ASN A 265 -6.95 9.91 -16.17
CA ASN A 265 -8.41 10.04 -16.35
C ASN A 265 -9.21 10.03 -15.04
N ASP A 266 -8.56 9.92 -13.90
CA ASP A 266 -9.23 9.99 -12.61
C ASP A 266 -9.69 11.43 -12.33
N SER A 267 -10.99 11.59 -12.14
CA SER A 267 -11.61 12.90 -11.86
C SER A 267 -11.14 13.57 -10.56
N SER A 268 -10.51 12.81 -9.65
CA SER A 268 -9.87 13.35 -8.45
C SER A 268 -8.55 14.07 -8.75
N ILE A 269 -7.96 13.81 -9.92
CA ILE A 269 -6.76 14.48 -10.43
C ILE A 269 -7.24 15.35 -11.59
N GLN A 270 -7.35 16.66 -11.41
CA GLN A 270 -7.74 17.57 -12.48
C GLN A 270 -6.76 17.48 -13.64
N VAL A 271 -7.15 16.84 -14.72
CA VAL A 271 -6.34 16.58 -15.90
C VAL A 271 -7.05 17.03 -17.14
N ASP A 272 -6.38 17.84 -17.95
CA ASP A 272 -6.79 18.07 -19.32
C ASP A 272 -6.42 16.83 -20.17
N THR A 273 -7.42 15.98 -20.44
CA THR A 273 -7.26 14.74 -21.21
C THR A 273 -7.08 14.95 -22.71
N SER A 274 -7.27 16.18 -23.20
CA SER A 274 -7.21 16.49 -24.64
C SER A 274 -5.78 16.45 -25.22
N ALA A 275 -4.76 16.34 -24.38
CA ALA A 275 -3.36 16.36 -24.80
C ALA A 275 -2.47 15.36 -24.02
N ILE A 276 -2.83 14.06 -24.00
CA ILE A 276 -2.06 13.00 -23.32
C ILE A 276 -0.58 12.98 -23.76
N LEU A 277 -0.27 13.54 -24.92
CA LEU A 277 1.07 13.54 -25.50
C LEU A 277 1.93 14.74 -25.08
N ARG A 278 1.36 15.75 -24.45
CA ARG A 278 2.08 16.90 -23.87
C ARG A 278 1.35 17.40 -22.62
N ASN A 279 1.31 16.55 -21.61
CA ASN A 279 0.52 16.84 -20.41
C ASN A 279 1.44 17.12 -19.22
N VAL A 280 1.32 18.30 -18.65
CA VAL A 280 2.01 18.69 -17.41
C VAL A 280 1.74 17.67 -16.29
N ASN A 281 0.63 16.97 -16.30
CA ASN A 281 0.29 15.95 -15.33
C ASN A 281 1.12 14.68 -15.47
N ILE A 282 1.71 14.40 -16.66
CA ILE A 282 2.72 13.36 -16.81
C ILE A 282 3.98 13.73 -16.04
N TRP A 283 4.43 14.99 -16.09
CA TRP A 283 5.53 15.45 -15.24
C TRP A 283 5.19 15.32 -13.75
N LYS A 284 3.99 15.78 -13.36
CA LYS A 284 3.51 15.59 -11.98
C LYS A 284 3.52 14.12 -11.59
N MET A 285 3.02 13.23 -12.45
CA MET A 285 2.98 11.80 -12.18
C MET A 285 4.38 11.21 -11.98
N PHE A 286 5.35 11.56 -12.84
CA PHE A 286 6.66 10.91 -12.88
C PHE A 286 7.75 11.66 -12.09
N TRP A 287 7.66 13.00 -11.97
CA TRP A 287 8.70 13.83 -11.34
C TRP A 287 8.20 14.76 -10.23
N ASN A 288 6.88 14.81 -10.01
CA ASN A 288 6.25 15.67 -8.99
C ASN A 288 6.42 17.17 -9.22
N ASP A 289 6.55 17.58 -10.44
CA ASP A 289 6.66 19.00 -10.81
C ASP A 289 5.98 19.29 -12.17
N GLU A 290 6.09 20.53 -12.63
CA GLU A 290 5.47 21.01 -13.87
C GLU A 290 6.51 21.45 -14.92
N VAL A 291 7.77 21.07 -14.72
CA VAL A 291 8.86 21.53 -15.59
C VAL A 291 9.42 20.38 -16.45
N PRO A 292 9.97 20.71 -17.63
CA PRO A 292 10.62 19.72 -18.47
C PRO A 292 11.84 19.06 -17.80
N HIS A 293 11.98 17.76 -18.02
CA HIS A 293 13.13 16.94 -17.60
C HIS A 293 13.93 16.47 -18.82
N PRO A 294 14.80 17.32 -19.41
CA PRO A 294 15.57 16.96 -20.59
C PRO A 294 16.47 15.74 -20.32
N GLY A 295 16.48 14.80 -21.28
CA GLY A 295 17.27 13.58 -21.17
C GLY A 295 16.70 12.52 -20.23
N LYS A 296 15.56 12.77 -19.59
CA LYS A 296 14.88 11.80 -18.74
C LYS A 296 13.76 11.12 -19.51
N TYR A 297 13.94 9.85 -19.77
CA TYR A 297 13.01 9.00 -20.52
C TYR A 297 12.79 7.72 -19.73
N SER A 298 11.54 7.34 -19.46
CA SER A 298 11.22 6.18 -18.62
C SER A 298 10.44 5.13 -19.40
N TRP A 299 10.95 3.90 -19.44
CA TRP A 299 10.27 2.79 -20.08
C TRP A 299 8.90 2.52 -19.48
N LEU A 300 7.96 2.20 -20.37
CA LEU A 300 6.69 1.55 -20.06
C LEU A 300 6.74 0.10 -20.56
N ARG A 301 5.85 -0.77 -20.05
CA ARG A 301 5.81 -2.18 -20.51
C ARG A 301 5.07 -2.38 -21.84
N SER A 302 4.30 -1.39 -22.30
CA SER A 302 3.50 -1.49 -23.52
C SER A 302 4.36 -1.48 -24.76
N SER A 303 4.03 -2.36 -25.70
CA SER A 303 4.74 -2.46 -26.98
C SER A 303 4.17 -1.50 -28.03
N SER A 304 4.98 -1.13 -29.02
CA SER A 304 4.46 -0.44 -30.21
C SER A 304 3.71 -1.43 -31.11
N ALA A 305 2.53 -1.03 -31.58
CA ALA A 305 1.71 -1.83 -32.48
C ALA A 305 2.12 -1.70 -33.95
N ASP A 306 2.83 -0.66 -34.30
CA ASP A 306 3.26 -0.31 -35.66
C ASP A 306 4.76 -0.43 -35.91
N LEU A 307 5.57 -0.66 -34.85
CA LEU A 307 7.01 -0.89 -34.95
C LEU A 307 7.41 -2.09 -34.10
N SER A 308 7.75 -3.19 -34.74
CA SER A 308 8.09 -4.45 -34.06
C SER A 308 9.39 -4.42 -33.26
N ASN A 309 10.22 -3.37 -33.39
CA ASN A 309 11.46 -3.17 -32.64
C ASN A 309 11.35 -2.09 -31.56
N SER A 310 10.14 -1.61 -31.26
CA SER A 310 9.94 -0.46 -30.38
C SER A 310 8.98 -0.76 -29.24
N ALA A 311 9.19 -0.08 -28.11
CA ALA A 311 8.31 -0.06 -26.96
C ALA A 311 8.00 1.39 -26.55
N TRP A 312 6.94 1.56 -25.77
CA TRP A 312 6.52 2.88 -25.29
C TRP A 312 7.34 3.34 -24.09
N TYR A 313 7.51 4.65 -23.98
CA TYR A 313 8.20 5.31 -22.89
C TYR A 313 7.58 6.70 -22.60
N VAL A 314 7.84 7.21 -21.41
CA VAL A 314 7.49 8.58 -21.01
C VAL A 314 8.64 9.51 -21.33
N ARG A 315 8.35 10.63 -22.00
CA ARG A 315 9.31 11.69 -22.36
C ARG A 315 9.33 12.78 -21.32
N GLY A 316 10.43 12.93 -20.57
CA GLY A 316 10.56 13.98 -19.56
C GLY A 316 10.63 15.39 -20.14
N ASN A 317 11.20 15.58 -21.32
CA ASN A 317 11.33 16.91 -21.93
C ASN A 317 10.01 17.54 -22.42
N PHE A 318 8.97 16.72 -22.64
CA PHE A 318 7.68 17.19 -23.16
C PHE A 318 6.47 16.75 -22.33
N GLY A 319 6.68 15.96 -21.28
CA GLY A 319 5.56 15.41 -20.49
C GLY A 319 4.62 14.56 -21.35
N GLY A 320 5.16 13.72 -22.23
CA GLY A 320 4.35 12.97 -23.19
C GLY A 320 4.76 11.51 -23.29
N LEU A 321 3.94 10.74 -24.02
CA LEU A 321 4.23 9.36 -24.38
C LEU A 321 4.89 9.29 -25.75
N SER A 322 5.83 8.40 -25.96
CA SER A 322 6.47 8.13 -27.24
C SER A 322 6.97 6.70 -27.28
N ARG A 323 7.57 6.31 -28.41
CA ARG A 323 8.16 4.99 -28.62
C ARG A 323 9.62 5.12 -28.97
N ASN A 324 10.42 4.14 -28.59
CA ASN A 324 11.86 4.09 -28.86
C ASN A 324 12.31 2.67 -29.17
N ASP A 325 13.48 2.55 -29.78
CA ASP A 325 14.12 1.25 -30.01
C ASP A 325 14.38 0.55 -28.67
N VAL A 326 14.04 -0.73 -28.60
CA VAL A 326 14.14 -1.52 -27.36
C VAL A 326 15.57 -1.75 -26.88
N ASN A 327 16.57 -1.48 -27.73
CA ASN A 327 17.99 -1.58 -27.40
C ASN A 327 18.53 -0.34 -26.65
N ASP A 328 17.77 0.75 -26.62
CA ASP A 328 18.17 1.95 -25.90
C ASP A 328 18.07 1.75 -24.39
N SER A 329 19.01 2.36 -23.65
CA SER A 329 18.99 2.33 -22.19
C SER A 329 18.28 3.56 -21.67
N LEU A 330 17.10 3.36 -21.09
CA LEU A 330 16.29 4.43 -20.50
C LEU A 330 16.11 4.22 -19.00
N VAL A 331 15.58 5.24 -18.32
CA VAL A 331 15.21 5.15 -16.91
C VAL A 331 14.18 4.04 -16.70
N VAL A 332 14.31 3.34 -15.59
CA VAL A 332 13.36 2.34 -15.12
C VAL A 332 12.72 2.82 -13.84
N ARG A 333 11.40 2.81 -13.78
CA ARG A 333 10.62 3.13 -12.59
C ARG A 333 9.86 1.89 -12.13
N PRO A 334 10.42 1.13 -11.17
CA PRO A 334 9.73 -0.03 -10.63
C PRO A 334 8.36 0.36 -10.06
N ALA A 335 7.34 -0.41 -10.43
CA ALA A 335 6.02 -0.37 -9.80
C ALA A 335 5.73 -1.71 -9.14
N LEU A 336 5.08 -1.68 -7.98
CA LEU A 336 4.72 -2.87 -7.21
C LEU A 336 3.50 -2.56 -6.34
N ASN A 337 2.74 -3.61 -6.01
CA ASN A 337 1.68 -3.49 -5.01
C ASN A 337 2.24 -3.87 -3.64
N LEU A 338 2.02 -3.02 -2.66
CA LEU A 338 2.45 -3.23 -1.27
C LEU A 338 1.24 -3.20 -0.32
N ASN A 339 1.19 -4.14 0.60
CA ASN A 339 0.37 -3.98 1.81
C ASN A 339 1.10 -2.97 2.72
N LEU A 340 0.64 -1.72 2.70
CA LEU A 340 1.28 -0.61 3.41
C LEU A 340 1.07 -0.68 4.94
N ASN A 341 0.14 -1.50 5.42
CA ASN A 341 0.01 -1.76 6.85
C ASN A 341 1.22 -2.54 7.43
N GLN A 342 2.04 -3.14 6.55
CA GLN A 342 3.24 -3.92 6.90
C GLN A 342 4.55 -3.16 6.63
N ILE A 343 4.49 -1.94 6.11
CA ILE A 343 5.65 -1.15 5.67
C ILE A 343 5.67 0.19 6.39
N GLU A 344 6.83 0.55 6.91
CA GLU A 344 7.04 1.90 7.45
C GLU A 344 7.16 2.91 6.30
N PHE A 345 6.37 3.97 6.35
CA PHE A 345 6.42 5.06 5.39
C PHE A 345 6.02 6.39 6.03
N THR A 346 6.33 7.49 5.34
CA THR A 346 5.85 8.83 5.68
C THR A 346 5.21 9.46 4.45
N ILE A 347 4.16 10.23 4.63
CA ILE A 347 3.56 11.06 3.57
C ILE A 347 4.43 12.32 3.41
N VAL A 348 4.75 12.66 2.15
CA VAL A 348 5.62 13.80 1.80
C VAL A 348 4.79 15.01 1.38
#